data_845c4b1481af4d7da4425512653df2e8
#
_entry.id   845c4b1481af4d7da4425512653df2e8
#
_cell.length_a   1.000
_cell.length_b   1.000
_cell.length_c   1.000
_cell.angle_alpha   90.00
_cell.angle_beta   90.00
_cell.angle_gamma   90.00
#
_symmetry.space_group_name_H-M   'P 1'
#
loop_
_entity.id
_entity.type
_entity.pdbx_description
1 polymer ?
#
loop_
_entity_poly.entity_id
_entity_poly.type
_entity_poly.pdbx_seq_one_letter_code
_entity_poly.pdbx_strand_id
1 'polypeptide(L)'
;LQTTLSWSEGTEAVGLMIHTDDELRKWCQLRLEVRHGKILMDRYNRVDGDQYYLDERPVVFRDNKAEVKLIVSGNIMLVYVDDVALACRCYEIGIGEVGIFVEYGNVRCTQTRLLEQ
;
A
#
# COMPACT_ATOMS: atom_id res chain seq x y z
N LEU A 1 3.96 9.47 -4.56
CA LEU A 1 4.90 8.84 -3.64
C LEU A 1 5.61 7.67 -4.30
N GLN A 2 6.90 7.63 -4.19
CA GLN A 2 7.70 6.51 -4.66
C GLN A 2 8.65 6.09 -3.54
N THR A 3 8.75 4.78 -3.30
CA THR A 3 9.61 4.24 -2.26
C THR A 3 10.03 2.82 -2.60
N THR A 4 11.12 2.37 -2.01
CA THR A 4 11.54 0.98 -2.05
C THR A 4 11.27 0.35 -0.70
N LEU A 5 10.49 -0.72 -0.68
CA LEU A 5 10.26 -1.53 0.50
C LEU A 5 11.16 -2.77 0.43
N SER A 6 11.88 -3.05 1.50
CA SER A 6 12.65 -4.28 1.64
C SER A 6 12.32 -4.94 2.97
N TRP A 7 12.39 -6.25 3.00
CA TRP A 7 11.96 -7.02 4.16
C TRP A 7 12.91 -8.19 4.42
N SER A 8 12.87 -8.68 5.66
CA SER A 8 13.65 -9.85 6.04
C SER A 8 12.99 -11.12 5.52
N GLU A 9 13.77 -12.16 5.34
CA GLU A 9 13.26 -13.47 4.98
C GLU A 9 12.28 -13.98 6.04
N GLY A 10 11.19 -14.61 5.59
CA GLY A 10 10.14 -15.07 6.49
C GLY A 10 9.10 -14.03 6.87
N THR A 11 9.24 -12.79 6.40
CA THR A 11 8.21 -11.76 6.59
C THR A 11 6.92 -12.19 5.89
N GLU A 12 5.78 -11.97 6.52
CA GLU A 12 4.49 -12.36 5.94
C GLU A 12 3.94 -11.32 4.99
N ALA A 13 3.86 -10.08 5.43
CA ALA A 13 3.34 -9.00 4.61
C ALA A 13 3.96 -7.67 4.99
N VAL A 14 4.07 -6.78 4.03
CA VAL A 14 4.50 -5.39 4.21
C VAL A 14 3.62 -4.48 3.38
N GLY A 15 3.59 -3.20 3.66
CA GLY A 15 2.86 -2.30 2.81
C GLY A 15 2.75 -0.87 3.33
N LEU A 16 1.81 -0.15 2.72
CA LEU A 16 1.53 1.26 3.00
C LEU A 16 0.10 1.43 3.49
N MET A 17 -0.07 2.26 4.51
CA MET A 17 -1.36 2.71 4.99
C MET A 17 -1.54 4.17 4.58
N ILE A 18 -2.59 4.46 3.84
CA ILE A 18 -2.89 5.81 3.36
C ILE A 18 -4.16 6.27 4.07
N HIS A 19 -4.00 7.19 5.02
CA HIS A 19 -5.12 7.70 5.79
C HIS A 19 -5.89 8.73 4.98
N THR A 20 -7.21 8.63 5.02
CA THR A 20 -8.10 9.44 4.19
C THR A 20 -8.87 10.49 4.97
N ASP A 21 -8.74 10.52 6.30
CA ASP A 21 -9.35 11.53 7.14
C ASP A 21 -8.37 12.04 8.22
N ASP A 22 -8.68 13.22 8.78
CA ASP A 22 -7.81 13.88 9.76
C ASP A 22 -7.73 13.14 11.10
N GLU A 23 -8.71 12.30 11.39
CA GLU A 23 -8.77 11.56 12.64
C GLU A 23 -8.16 10.16 12.53
N LEU A 24 -7.61 9.82 11.37
CA LEU A 24 -6.96 8.54 11.11
C LEU A 24 -7.87 7.32 11.33
N ARG A 25 -9.18 7.49 11.13
CA ARG A 25 -10.17 6.43 11.31
C ARG A 25 -10.45 5.66 10.04
N LYS A 26 -10.15 6.25 8.90
CA LYS A 26 -10.36 5.63 7.59
C LYS A 26 -9.04 5.61 6.84
N TRP A 27 -8.74 4.49 6.20
CA TRP A 27 -7.55 4.39 5.41
C TRP A 27 -7.71 3.36 4.30
N CYS A 28 -6.93 3.55 3.25
CA CYS A 28 -6.68 2.52 2.24
C CYS A 28 -5.33 1.89 2.56
N GLN A 29 -5.21 0.62 2.29
CA GLN A 29 -3.99 -0.12 2.59
C GLN A 29 -3.53 -0.85 1.34
N LEU A 30 -2.32 -0.54 0.88
CA LEU A 30 -1.63 -1.36 -0.09
C LEU A 30 -0.90 -2.45 0.67
N ARG A 31 -1.22 -3.69 0.37
CA ARG A 31 -0.67 -4.84 1.06
C ARG A 31 0.12 -5.70 0.09
N LEU A 32 1.40 -5.91 0.38
CA LEU A 32 2.25 -6.84 -0.34
C LEU A 32 2.28 -8.14 0.46
N GLU A 33 1.55 -9.14 -0.02
CA GLU A 33 1.52 -10.47 0.57
C GLU A 33 2.74 -11.25 0.09
N VAL A 34 3.88 -10.98 0.71
CA VAL A 34 5.17 -11.45 0.18
C VAL A 34 5.33 -12.96 0.25
N ARG A 35 4.60 -13.63 1.16
CA ARG A 35 4.59 -15.09 1.24
C ARG A 35 3.66 -15.73 0.21
N HIS A 36 2.68 -15.00 -0.28
CA HIS A 36 1.66 -15.54 -1.18
C HIS A 36 1.79 -15.02 -2.61
N GLY A 37 2.76 -14.17 -2.90
CA GLY A 37 3.03 -13.70 -4.25
C GLY A 37 1.92 -12.86 -4.85
N LYS A 38 1.36 -11.94 -4.07
CA LYS A 38 0.32 -11.05 -4.57
C LYS A 38 0.35 -9.70 -3.87
N ILE A 39 -0.25 -8.71 -4.53
CA ILE A 39 -0.55 -7.41 -3.93
C ILE A 39 -2.06 -7.23 -3.89
N LEU A 40 -2.52 -6.49 -2.91
CA LEU A 40 -3.94 -6.17 -2.81
C LEU A 40 -4.15 -4.79 -2.19
N MET A 41 -5.30 -4.21 -2.49
CA MET A 41 -5.77 -2.97 -1.89
C MET A 41 -6.99 -3.26 -1.05
N ASP A 42 -6.94 -2.85 0.20
CA ASP A 42 -8.06 -2.91 1.12
C ASP A 42 -8.45 -1.50 1.57
N ARG A 43 -9.69 -1.35 1.94
CA ARG A 43 -10.20 -0.14 2.57
C ARG A 43 -10.70 -0.48 3.96
N TYR A 44 -10.27 0.30 4.93
CA TYR A 44 -10.66 0.12 6.32
C TYR A 44 -11.43 1.33 6.83
N ASN A 45 -12.46 1.05 7.63
CA ASN A 45 -13.19 2.07 8.35
C ASN A 45 -13.28 1.66 9.82
N ARG A 46 -12.51 2.35 10.67
CA ARG A 46 -12.43 2.02 12.08
C ARG A 46 -13.73 2.31 12.84
N VAL A 47 -14.53 3.25 12.36
CA VAL A 47 -15.80 3.62 12.98
C VAL A 47 -16.80 2.48 12.87
N ASP A 48 -16.90 1.86 11.70
CA ASP A 48 -17.85 0.78 11.42
C ASP A 48 -17.25 -0.59 11.62
N GLY A 49 -15.94 -0.67 11.77
CA GLY A 49 -15.23 -1.94 11.84
C GLY A 49 -15.18 -2.69 10.51
N ASP A 50 -15.55 -2.06 9.43
CA ASP A 50 -15.64 -2.70 8.13
C ASP A 50 -14.31 -2.69 7.38
N GLN A 51 -14.03 -3.81 6.74
CA GLN A 51 -12.91 -3.97 5.83
C GLN A 51 -13.46 -4.30 4.46
N TYR A 52 -13.09 -3.52 3.45
CA TYR A 52 -13.50 -3.74 2.07
C TYR A 52 -12.29 -4.09 1.23
N TYR A 53 -12.39 -5.22 0.57
CA TYR A 53 -11.44 -5.63 -0.43
C TYR A 53 -11.72 -4.88 -1.74
N LEU A 54 -10.72 -4.22 -2.29
CA LEU A 54 -10.86 -3.41 -3.49
C LEU A 54 -10.38 -4.13 -4.75
N ASP A 55 -9.16 -4.66 -4.75
CA ASP A 55 -8.60 -5.39 -5.90
C ASP A 55 -7.32 -6.11 -5.51
N GLU A 56 -6.89 -7.09 -6.32
CA GLU A 56 -5.63 -7.79 -6.14
C GLU A 56 -4.98 -8.17 -7.48
N ARG A 57 -3.67 -8.37 -7.46
CA ARG A 57 -2.89 -8.84 -8.61
C ARG A 57 -1.78 -9.78 -8.14
N PRO A 58 -1.46 -10.82 -8.92
CA PRO A 58 -0.29 -11.64 -8.63
C PRO A 58 1.00 -10.89 -8.94
N VAL A 59 2.01 -11.11 -8.12
CA VAL A 59 3.33 -10.49 -8.27
C VAL A 59 4.40 -11.49 -7.90
N VAL A 60 5.50 -11.52 -8.65
CA VAL A 60 6.69 -12.26 -8.27
C VAL A 60 7.66 -11.30 -7.60
N PHE A 61 7.83 -11.44 -6.29
CA PHE A 61 8.78 -10.62 -5.54
C PHE A 61 10.19 -11.18 -5.67
N ARG A 62 11.16 -10.30 -5.88
CA ARG A 62 12.56 -10.68 -6.07
C ARG A 62 13.45 -9.98 -5.05
N ASP A 63 14.41 -10.73 -4.49
CA ASP A 63 15.43 -10.21 -3.58
C ASP A 63 14.83 -9.56 -2.33
N ASN A 64 13.63 -9.98 -1.91
CA ASN A 64 12.93 -9.47 -0.73
C ASN A 64 12.79 -7.95 -0.74
N LYS A 65 12.52 -7.40 -1.90
CA LYS A 65 12.27 -5.96 -2.07
C LYS A 65 11.31 -5.69 -3.22
N ALA A 66 10.70 -4.52 -3.19
CA ALA A 66 9.83 -4.04 -4.26
C ALA A 66 9.89 -2.53 -4.34
N GLU A 67 9.83 -2.00 -5.56
CA GLU A 67 9.63 -0.58 -5.79
C GLU A 67 8.15 -0.30 -5.85
N VAL A 68 7.69 0.65 -5.03
CA VAL A 68 6.29 1.01 -4.93
C VAL A 68 6.12 2.46 -5.38
N LYS A 69 5.20 2.68 -6.30
CA LYS A 69 4.84 4.00 -6.77
C LYS A 69 3.34 4.20 -6.59
N LEU A 70 2.98 5.25 -5.89
CA LEU A 70 1.60 5.59 -5.60
C LEU A 70 1.27 6.93 -6.25
N ILE A 71 0.22 6.94 -7.08
CA ILE A 71 -0.27 8.15 -7.73
C ILE A 71 -1.74 8.30 -7.36
N VAL A 72 -2.10 9.48 -6.86
CA VAL A 72 -3.48 9.83 -6.54
C VAL A 72 -3.91 10.94 -7.47
N SER A 73 -5.02 10.73 -8.17
CA SER A 73 -5.61 11.73 -9.07
C SER A 73 -7.10 11.74 -8.85
N GLY A 74 -7.62 12.81 -8.24
CA GLY A 74 -9.02 12.87 -7.85
C GLY A 74 -9.36 11.76 -6.85
N ASN A 75 -10.32 10.91 -7.20
CA ASN A 75 -10.73 9.77 -6.39
C ASN A 75 -10.17 8.43 -6.90
N ILE A 76 -9.18 8.49 -7.79
CA ILE A 76 -8.53 7.31 -8.34
C ILE A 76 -7.13 7.19 -7.74
N MET A 77 -6.82 6.01 -7.25
CA MET A 77 -5.49 5.66 -6.76
C MET A 77 -4.88 4.62 -7.70
N LEU A 78 -3.71 4.95 -8.23
CA LEU A 78 -2.96 4.07 -9.12
C LEU A 78 -1.68 3.66 -8.41
N VAL A 79 -1.47 2.36 -8.33
CA VAL A 79 -0.32 1.79 -7.63
C VAL A 79 0.48 0.93 -8.60
N TYR A 80 1.80 1.12 -8.58
CA TYR A 80 2.72 0.22 -9.25
C TYR A 80 3.59 -0.44 -8.20
N VAL A 81 3.66 -1.76 -8.24
CA VAL A 81 4.60 -2.55 -7.45
C VAL A 81 5.47 -3.28 -8.46
N ASP A 82 6.72 -2.85 -8.59
CA ASP A 82 7.61 -3.23 -9.69
C ASP A 82 6.90 -2.99 -11.03
N ASP A 83 6.64 -4.03 -11.82
CA ASP A 83 5.99 -3.92 -13.12
C ASP A 83 4.48 -4.12 -13.07
N VAL A 84 3.91 -4.32 -11.89
CA VAL A 84 2.50 -4.67 -11.75
C VAL A 84 1.69 -3.46 -11.33
N ALA A 85 0.67 -3.13 -12.11
CA ALA A 85 -0.21 -2.00 -11.84
C ALA A 85 -1.53 -2.45 -11.20
N LEU A 86 -1.99 -1.65 -10.26
CA LEU A 86 -3.26 -1.85 -9.58
C LEU A 86 -3.96 -0.50 -9.48
N ALA A 87 -5.20 -0.41 -9.96
CA ALA A 87 -5.98 0.82 -9.90
C ALA A 87 -7.25 0.58 -9.09
N CYS A 88 -7.57 1.52 -8.21
CA CYS A 88 -8.80 1.46 -7.45
C CYS A 88 -9.40 2.84 -7.29
N ARG A 89 -10.71 2.88 -7.04
CA ARG A 89 -11.37 4.11 -6.64
C ARG A 89 -11.45 4.15 -5.13
N CYS A 90 -10.94 5.21 -4.57
CA CYS A 90 -11.09 5.54 -3.17
C CYS A 90 -11.89 6.83 -3.10
N TYR A 91 -13.15 6.71 -2.82
CA TYR A 91 -13.96 7.88 -2.52
C TYR A 91 -13.47 8.44 -1.17
N GLU A 92 -13.35 9.72 -1.03
CA GLU A 92 -12.87 10.38 0.19
C GLU A 92 -11.34 10.34 0.37
N ILE A 93 -10.58 10.26 -0.72
CA ILE A 93 -9.13 10.44 -0.58
C ILE A 93 -8.84 11.92 -0.33
N GLY A 94 -8.67 12.26 0.94
CA GLY A 94 -7.91 13.44 1.29
C GLY A 94 -6.44 13.04 1.32
N ILE A 95 -5.53 13.96 1.08
CA ILE A 95 -4.11 13.69 1.27
C ILE A 95 -3.86 13.67 2.78
N GLY A 96 -4.00 12.50 3.38
CA GLY A 96 -3.69 12.27 4.77
C GLY A 96 -2.25 11.77 4.94
N GLU A 97 -1.99 11.21 6.10
CA GLU A 97 -0.69 10.64 6.40
C GLU A 97 -0.51 9.30 5.72
N VAL A 98 0.72 9.02 5.29
CA VAL A 98 1.11 7.72 4.76
C VAL A 98 2.04 7.05 5.76
N GLY A 99 1.71 5.83 6.16
CA GLY A 99 2.52 5.03 7.06
C GLY A 99 2.97 3.74 6.38
N ILE A 100 3.93 3.07 7.00
CA ILE A 100 4.34 1.72 6.58
C ILE A 100 3.92 0.72 7.65
N PHE A 101 3.67 -0.52 7.23
CA PHE A 101 3.36 -1.58 8.17
C PHE A 101 4.09 -2.88 7.80
N VAL A 102 4.20 -3.76 8.78
CA VAL A 102 4.76 -5.09 8.60
C VAL A 102 3.98 -6.07 9.46
N GLU A 103 3.77 -7.28 8.95
CA GLU A 103 3.21 -8.40 9.71
C GLU A 103 4.24 -9.52 9.78
N TYR A 104 4.57 -9.92 11.00
CA TYR A 104 5.49 -11.02 11.30
C TYR A 104 6.81 -10.92 10.54
N GLY A 105 7.57 -9.87 10.82
CA GLY A 105 8.86 -9.67 10.19
C GLY A 105 9.39 -8.27 10.35
N ASN A 106 10.19 -7.84 9.39
CA ASN A 106 10.80 -6.52 9.36
C ASN A 106 10.63 -5.89 8.00
N VAL A 107 10.46 -4.57 7.97
CA VAL A 107 10.40 -3.80 6.73
C VAL A 107 11.28 -2.57 6.84
N ARG A 108 11.92 -2.21 5.74
CA ARG A 108 12.68 -0.98 5.60
C ARG A 108 12.19 -0.22 4.38
N CYS A 109 11.97 1.07 4.58
CA CYS A 109 11.53 1.98 3.53
C CYS A 109 12.72 2.87 3.17
N THR A 110 13.16 2.86 1.92
CA THR A 110 14.31 3.62 1.45
C THR A 110 13.98 4.34 0.15
N GLN A 111 14.80 5.36 -0.20
CA GLN A 111 14.67 6.11 -1.44
C GLN A 111 13.27 6.70 -1.65
N THR A 112 12.70 7.19 -0.55
CA THR A 112 11.34 7.73 -0.58
C THR A 112 11.32 9.12 -1.22
N ARG A 113 10.43 9.32 -2.19
CA ARG A 113 10.24 10.61 -2.87
C ARG A 113 8.77 10.95 -2.98
N LEU A 114 8.46 12.21 -2.77
CA LEU A 114 7.17 12.76 -3.16
C LEU A 114 7.29 13.29 -4.57
N LEU A 115 6.40 12.80 -5.45
CA LEU A 115 6.31 13.27 -6.81
C LEU A 115 5.14 14.23 -6.89
N GLU A 116 5.42 15.49 -7.16
CA GLU A 116 4.38 16.49 -7.42
C GLU A 116 3.93 16.36 -8.88
N GLN A 117 2.65 16.41 -9.06
CA GLN A 117 2.06 16.49 -10.39
C GLN A 117 1.72 17.93 -10.71
#